data_128a93c18f2db4781cafefe2b4744860
#
_entry.id   128a93c18f2db4781cafefe2b4744860
#
_cell.length_a   1.000
_cell.length_b   1.000
_cell.length_c   1.000
_cell.angle_alpha   90.00
_cell.angle_beta   90.00
_cell.angle_gamma   90.00
#
_symmetry.space_group_name_H-M   'P 1'
#
loop_
_entity.id
_entity.type
_entity.pdbx_description
1 polymer ?
#
loop_
_entity_poly.entity_id
_entity_poly.type
_entity_poly.pdbx_seq_one_letter_code
_entity_poly.pdbx_strand_id
1 'polypeptide(L)'
;MNKIKLLPLMMALSSVAIAETAPITEVPVEQAMPTITVNAPAVEQTIPAAIPPAQDGVLPQLSFEAQQTRAAELSQRADYAYEQEQLRQEQARKLAEAEQQIQQTVGNNVLLLSSTTAKIYLDNDFTPMWNDHAAVRQFLKEYAAFAASGVSPKSAKALQQILNQPEGLAKDILLTDSFLDYLYYNKNVYRNANNWLYNLGSYSPKSPSEEQIASWVKSVKNGSSGQFVANLVPRNHIYQETVQRLFTMSPGASTSTKKATKGKSKNVATTSADEVATTGSSSFYKLALNAQRLRIIPSFNNGIFVNIPSYQLYYLRDGQLALQSKVIVGREDRRTPVMYSKLSNVVVNPPWNVPTSILTKDIVPKLARNPGIADSLSYEILDGSGNKVNPRSVNWSQYVNAKSVPYRIRQKAGEDSALGRYKFNMPSSDAIYLHDTPNHGLFSRTDRALSSGCVRVNKSSELASILLREAGWSAEKQQSVLASKKTTSVNIRSDNPVYLYYVTSWVEGGKVHTLPDIYKLDSNIPKTSISWNKVKSVI
;
A
#
# COMPACT_ATOMS: atom_id res chain seq x y z
N MET A 1 23.32 -18.37 -33.08
CA MET A 1 23.76 -17.70 -31.86
C MET A 1 23.34 -16.23 -31.94
N ASN A 2 22.12 -15.91 -31.61
CA ASN A 2 21.63 -14.53 -31.57
C ASN A 2 21.23 -14.17 -30.14
N LYS A 3 21.95 -13.21 -29.59
CA LYS A 3 21.76 -12.67 -28.26
C LYS A 3 20.48 -11.85 -28.23
N ILE A 4 19.45 -12.34 -27.54
CA ILE A 4 18.26 -11.55 -27.21
C ILE A 4 18.69 -10.55 -26.13
N LYS A 5 18.80 -9.29 -26.51
CA LYS A 5 18.95 -8.17 -25.57
C LYS A 5 17.57 -7.84 -25.02
N LEU A 6 17.23 -8.37 -23.83
CA LEU A 6 16.23 -7.73 -22.97
C LEU A 6 16.87 -6.46 -22.41
N LEU A 7 16.29 -5.33 -22.74
CA LEU A 7 16.70 -4.04 -22.16
C LEU A 7 16.38 -4.05 -20.67
N PRO A 8 17.34 -3.74 -19.82
CA PRO A 8 17.11 -3.58 -18.40
C PRO A 8 16.41 -2.25 -18.15
N LEU A 9 15.68 -2.22 -17.03
CA LEU A 9 15.27 -1.01 -16.30
C LEU A 9 16.56 -0.24 -15.96
N MET A 10 17.11 0.52 -16.88
CA MET A 10 18.38 1.18 -16.66
C MET A 10 18.33 2.66 -17.03
N MET A 11 18.77 3.43 -16.07
CA MET A 11 19.15 4.81 -16.12
C MET A 11 19.95 5.18 -17.37
N ALA A 12 19.53 6.22 -18.07
CA ALA A 12 20.41 7.03 -18.87
C ALA A 12 20.96 8.14 -17.93
N LEU A 13 22.23 8.04 -17.59
CA LEU A 13 22.99 9.11 -16.95
C LEU A 13 23.25 10.19 -18.00
N SER A 14 22.55 11.31 -17.93
CA SER A 14 23.01 12.56 -18.54
C SER A 14 23.76 13.33 -17.47
N SER A 15 25.06 13.43 -17.68
CA SER A 15 25.98 14.30 -16.94
C SER A 15 25.54 15.76 -17.11
N VAL A 16 25.10 16.40 -16.02
CA VAL A 16 24.97 17.84 -15.92
C VAL A 16 25.95 18.33 -14.86
N ALA A 17 26.69 19.35 -15.26
CA ALA A 17 27.77 19.97 -14.53
C ALA A 17 27.38 20.42 -13.11
N ILE A 18 28.31 20.22 -12.20
CA ILE A 18 28.29 20.61 -10.80
C ILE A 18 28.35 22.14 -10.72
N ALA A 19 27.32 22.75 -10.13
CA ALA A 19 27.42 24.06 -9.51
C ALA A 19 27.49 23.85 -8.00
N GLU A 20 28.60 24.25 -7.42
CA GLU A 20 28.88 24.26 -5.99
C GLU A 20 27.86 25.13 -5.26
N THR A 21 27.09 24.58 -4.34
CA THR A 21 26.33 25.33 -3.35
C THR A 21 26.60 24.80 -1.95
N ALA A 22 26.74 25.75 -1.04
CA ALA A 22 27.14 25.65 0.36
C ALA A 22 26.36 24.62 1.21
N PRO A 23 26.91 24.18 2.36
CA PRO A 23 26.34 23.11 3.16
C PRO A 23 25.05 23.52 3.86
N ILE A 24 23.99 22.77 3.61
CA ILE A 24 22.76 22.83 4.39
C ILE A 24 22.97 21.94 5.60
N THR A 25 22.94 22.54 6.78
CA THR A 25 22.92 21.88 8.08
C THR A 25 21.82 20.83 8.15
N GLU A 26 22.20 19.59 8.37
CA GLU A 26 21.29 18.50 8.70
C GLU A 26 20.56 18.79 10.01
N VAL A 27 19.24 18.78 9.95
CA VAL A 27 18.39 18.69 11.14
C VAL A 27 18.13 17.20 11.37
N PRO A 28 18.45 16.63 12.53
CA PRO A 28 18.19 15.22 12.80
C PRO A 28 16.68 14.97 12.90
N VAL A 29 16.15 14.12 12.03
CA VAL A 29 14.81 13.54 12.20
C VAL A 29 15.01 12.25 13.02
N GLU A 30 15.11 12.41 14.32
CA GLU A 30 14.93 11.31 15.24
C GLU A 30 14.04 11.77 16.38
N GLN A 31 12.77 11.44 16.28
CA GLN A 31 11.95 11.15 17.46
C GLN A 31 10.87 10.14 17.06
N ALA A 32 11.13 8.91 17.49
CA ALA A 32 10.12 7.87 17.60
C ALA A 32 8.94 8.44 18.39
N MET A 33 7.75 8.37 17.79
CA MET A 33 6.52 8.69 18.51
C MET A 33 6.39 7.75 19.71
N PRO A 34 6.19 8.25 20.92
CA PRO A 34 5.87 7.38 22.06
C PRO A 34 4.56 6.67 21.75
N THR A 35 4.59 5.35 21.79
CA THR A 35 3.40 4.52 21.84
C THR A 35 2.70 4.86 23.17
N ILE A 36 1.62 5.63 23.10
CA ILE A 36 0.74 5.79 24.25
C ILE A 36 0.01 4.47 24.39
N THR A 37 0.56 3.60 25.20
CA THR A 37 -0.17 2.47 25.77
C THR A 37 -1.16 3.08 26.73
N VAL A 38 -2.41 3.19 26.33
CA VAL A 38 -3.50 3.42 27.25
C VAL A 38 -3.65 2.11 28.04
N ASN A 39 -2.94 2.03 29.14
CA ASN A 39 -3.26 1.04 30.16
C ASN A 39 -4.62 1.43 30.73
N ALA A 40 -5.68 0.80 30.22
CA ALA A 40 -6.90 0.69 30.97
C ALA A 40 -6.53 -0.08 32.25
N PRO A 41 -6.82 0.46 33.43
CA PRO A 41 -6.62 -0.31 34.65
C PRO A 41 -7.47 -1.57 34.56
N ALA A 42 -6.82 -2.73 34.67
CA ALA A 42 -7.51 -3.99 34.86
C ALA A 42 -8.38 -3.83 36.11
N VAL A 43 -9.69 -3.81 35.92
CA VAL A 43 -10.61 -3.97 37.00
C VAL A 43 -10.54 -5.43 37.42
N GLU A 44 -9.67 -5.71 38.36
CA GLU A 44 -9.70 -6.95 39.11
C GLU A 44 -11.05 -7.00 39.82
N GLN A 45 -11.97 -7.82 39.34
CA GLN A 45 -13.17 -8.16 40.07
C GLN A 45 -12.75 -9.04 41.26
N THR A 46 -12.31 -8.41 42.35
CA THR A 46 -12.29 -9.04 43.64
C THR A 46 -13.75 -9.16 44.10
N ILE A 47 -14.23 -10.40 44.14
CA ILE A 47 -15.49 -10.75 44.81
C ILE A 47 -15.37 -10.23 46.25
N PRO A 48 -16.22 -9.32 46.73
CA PRO A 48 -16.14 -8.86 48.10
C PRO A 48 -16.53 -10.02 49.02
N ALA A 49 -15.64 -10.35 49.94
CA ALA A 49 -15.97 -11.18 51.09
C ALA A 49 -17.16 -10.55 51.83
N ALA A 50 -18.00 -11.40 52.38
CA ALA A 50 -19.24 -11.10 53.06
C ALA A 50 -19.18 -9.78 53.86
N ILE A 51 -20.10 -8.87 53.54
CA ILE A 51 -20.31 -7.61 54.26
C ILE A 51 -20.67 -7.94 55.73
N PRO A 52 -19.89 -7.50 56.73
CA PRO A 52 -20.34 -7.55 58.11
C PRO A 52 -21.55 -6.62 58.28
N PRO A 53 -22.47 -6.90 59.21
CA PRO A 53 -23.67 -6.10 59.40
C PRO A 53 -23.30 -4.64 59.67
N ALA A 54 -24.01 -3.74 59.00
CA ALA A 54 -23.83 -2.29 59.12
C ALA A 54 -23.89 -1.88 60.55
N GLN A 55 -22.80 -1.38 61.13
CA GLN A 55 -22.84 -0.51 62.26
C GLN A 55 -23.37 0.83 61.78
N ASP A 56 -24.41 1.36 62.43
CA ASP A 56 -24.94 2.70 62.23
C ASP A 56 -23.82 3.75 62.48
N GLY A 57 -22.95 3.90 61.48
CA GLY A 57 -21.97 4.99 61.45
C GLY A 57 -22.63 6.19 60.79
N VAL A 58 -23.03 7.14 61.61
CA VAL A 58 -23.35 8.49 61.16
C VAL A 58 -22.21 8.96 60.24
N LEU A 59 -22.48 9.12 58.93
CA LEU A 59 -21.55 9.76 58.02
C LEU A 59 -21.16 11.10 58.64
N PRO A 60 -19.86 11.43 58.77
CA PRO A 60 -19.45 12.70 59.32
C PRO A 60 -20.12 13.82 58.54
N GLN A 61 -21.03 14.52 59.15
CA GLN A 61 -21.66 15.70 58.59
C GLN A 61 -20.54 16.70 58.35
N LEU A 62 -20.32 17.07 57.07
CA LEU A 62 -19.41 18.14 56.73
C LEU A 62 -19.76 19.38 57.56
N SER A 63 -18.75 20.08 58.07
CA SER A 63 -18.98 21.36 58.75
C SER A 63 -19.77 22.31 57.86
N PHE A 64 -20.53 23.23 58.48
CA PHE A 64 -21.33 24.19 57.73
C PHE A 64 -20.47 24.97 56.68
N GLU A 65 -19.25 25.35 57.02
CA GLU A 65 -18.28 25.97 56.10
C GLU A 65 -17.89 25.06 54.94
N ALA A 66 -17.65 23.77 55.20
CA ALA A 66 -17.32 22.80 54.15
C ALA A 66 -18.53 22.55 53.23
N GLN A 67 -19.75 22.62 53.74
CA GLN A 67 -20.97 22.53 52.91
C GLN A 67 -21.13 23.78 52.04
N GLN A 68 -20.88 24.98 52.56
CA GLN A 68 -20.91 26.23 51.78
C GLN A 68 -19.84 26.24 50.71
N THR A 69 -18.61 25.85 51.04
CA THR A 69 -17.50 25.78 50.06
C THR A 69 -17.83 24.81 48.93
N ARG A 70 -18.35 23.63 49.29
CA ARG A 70 -18.75 22.63 48.28
C ARG A 70 -19.92 23.09 47.39
N ALA A 71 -20.88 23.81 47.98
CA ALA A 71 -21.99 24.39 47.23
C ALA A 71 -21.50 25.48 46.25
N ALA A 72 -20.57 26.35 46.68
CA ALA A 72 -19.95 27.36 45.84
C ALA A 72 -19.15 26.73 44.69
N GLU A 73 -18.35 25.70 44.97
CA GLU A 73 -17.61 24.95 43.90
C GLU A 73 -18.55 24.29 42.90
N LEU A 74 -19.64 23.70 43.34
CA LEU A 74 -20.66 23.08 42.47
C LEU A 74 -21.36 24.14 41.61
N SER A 75 -21.69 25.31 42.19
CA SER A 75 -22.27 26.44 41.45
C SER A 75 -21.29 26.92 40.35
N GLN A 76 -20.03 27.16 40.69
CA GLN A 76 -19.03 27.57 39.71
C GLN A 76 -18.84 26.56 38.57
N ARG A 77 -18.87 25.25 38.88
CA ARG A 77 -18.82 24.21 37.86
C ARG A 77 -20.07 24.19 36.99
N ALA A 78 -21.24 24.43 37.56
CA ALA A 78 -22.49 24.51 36.82
C ALA A 78 -22.51 25.74 35.91
N ASP A 79 -22.07 26.90 36.38
CA ASP A 79 -21.96 28.12 35.59
C ASP A 79 -20.97 27.96 34.44
N TYR A 80 -19.80 27.40 34.73
CA TYR A 80 -18.81 27.09 33.69
C TYR A 80 -19.34 26.09 32.64
N ALA A 81 -20.03 25.03 33.07
CA ALA A 81 -20.62 24.06 32.16
C ALA A 81 -21.72 24.71 31.28
N TYR A 82 -22.53 25.60 31.87
CA TYR A 82 -23.53 26.36 31.12
C TYR A 82 -22.89 27.31 30.09
N GLU A 83 -21.86 28.05 30.47
CA GLU A 83 -21.13 28.91 29.53
C GLU A 83 -20.51 28.11 28.38
N GLN A 84 -19.89 26.96 28.67
CA GLN A 84 -19.32 26.07 27.65
C GLN A 84 -20.41 25.55 26.70
N GLU A 85 -21.58 25.21 27.22
CA GLU A 85 -22.69 24.77 26.38
C GLU A 85 -23.23 25.92 25.48
N GLN A 86 -23.35 27.13 26.01
CA GLN A 86 -23.73 28.30 25.21
C GLN A 86 -22.72 28.60 24.09
N LEU A 87 -21.41 28.54 24.40
CA LEU A 87 -20.37 28.70 23.41
C LEU A 87 -20.43 27.64 22.34
N ARG A 88 -20.67 26.39 22.72
CA ARG A 88 -20.81 25.27 21.77
C ARG A 88 -22.03 25.44 20.86
N GLN A 89 -23.16 25.87 21.41
CA GLN A 89 -24.37 26.14 20.63
C GLN A 89 -24.19 27.32 19.67
N GLU A 90 -23.51 28.36 20.10
CA GLU A 90 -23.21 29.52 19.26
C GLU A 90 -22.24 29.12 18.12
N GLN A 91 -21.21 28.31 18.41
CA GLN A 91 -20.31 27.80 17.37
C GLN A 91 -21.05 26.89 16.37
N ALA A 92 -21.93 26.02 16.86
CA ALA A 92 -22.75 25.17 16.01
C ALA A 92 -23.70 25.98 15.11
N ARG A 93 -24.31 27.05 15.65
CA ARG A 93 -25.15 27.98 14.89
C ARG A 93 -24.36 28.68 13.78
N LYS A 94 -23.21 29.26 14.11
CA LYS A 94 -22.33 29.92 13.14
C LYS A 94 -21.87 28.96 12.03
N LEU A 95 -21.54 27.73 12.39
CA LEU A 95 -21.15 26.71 11.41
C LEU A 95 -22.32 26.35 10.47
N ALA A 96 -23.53 26.19 11.00
CA ALA A 96 -24.71 25.90 10.19
C ALA A 96 -25.04 27.07 9.23
N GLU A 97 -24.90 28.32 9.68
CA GLU A 97 -25.04 29.51 8.82
C GLU A 97 -23.97 29.52 7.72
N ALA A 98 -22.72 29.21 8.06
CA ALA A 98 -21.64 29.10 7.08
C ALA A 98 -21.87 27.97 6.07
N GLU A 99 -22.36 26.80 6.49
CA GLU A 99 -22.75 25.71 5.58
C GLU A 99 -23.84 26.15 4.59
N GLN A 100 -24.84 26.88 5.07
CA GLN A 100 -25.87 27.44 4.20
C GLN A 100 -25.31 28.46 3.22
N GLN A 101 -24.42 29.34 3.67
CA GLN A 101 -23.79 30.37 2.83
C GLN A 101 -22.92 29.76 1.74
N ILE A 102 -22.08 28.76 2.05
CA ILE A 102 -21.28 28.10 1.02
C ILE A 102 -22.15 27.33 0.04
N GLN A 103 -23.23 26.68 0.51
CA GLN A 103 -24.14 25.96 -0.38
C GLN A 103 -24.88 26.92 -1.34
N GLN A 104 -25.30 28.07 -0.86
CA GLN A 104 -25.87 29.14 -1.71
C GLN A 104 -24.84 29.63 -2.74
N THR A 105 -23.59 29.82 -2.32
CA THR A 105 -22.50 30.28 -3.20
C THR A 105 -22.20 29.28 -4.31
N VAL A 106 -22.10 27.98 -4.00
CA VAL A 106 -21.80 26.94 -5.00
C VAL A 106 -23.04 26.48 -5.78
N GLY A 107 -24.23 26.92 -5.39
CA GLY A 107 -25.50 26.62 -6.06
C GLY A 107 -25.83 25.12 -6.05
N ASN A 108 -26.07 24.56 -7.23
CA ASN A 108 -26.44 23.15 -7.39
C ASN A 108 -25.25 22.17 -7.30
N ASN A 109 -24.02 22.66 -7.09
CA ASN A 109 -22.87 21.78 -6.89
C ASN A 109 -22.93 21.10 -5.54
N VAL A 110 -22.47 19.83 -5.49
CA VAL A 110 -22.48 18.99 -4.28
C VAL A 110 -21.07 18.96 -3.69
N LEU A 111 -20.94 19.41 -2.48
CA LEU A 111 -19.71 19.33 -1.72
C LEU A 111 -19.50 17.91 -1.15
N LEU A 112 -18.27 17.47 -1.09
CA LEU A 112 -17.88 16.18 -0.52
C LEU A 112 -17.79 16.25 1.01
N LEU A 113 -17.38 17.41 1.55
CA LEU A 113 -17.00 17.66 2.94
C LEU A 113 -17.54 19.03 3.40
N SER A 114 -18.83 19.29 3.18
CA SER A 114 -19.48 20.60 3.37
C SER A 114 -19.17 21.25 4.72
N SER A 115 -19.31 20.52 5.82
CA SER A 115 -19.09 21.02 7.17
C SER A 115 -17.63 21.43 7.42
N THR A 116 -16.69 20.61 6.98
CA THR A 116 -15.25 20.94 7.11
C THR A 116 -14.89 22.14 6.23
N THR A 117 -15.41 22.19 5.01
CA THR A 117 -15.20 23.32 4.09
C THR A 117 -15.79 24.60 4.66
N ALA A 118 -17.03 24.56 5.17
CA ALA A 118 -17.68 25.69 5.81
C ALA A 118 -16.89 26.23 7.00
N LYS A 119 -16.38 25.35 7.85
CA LYS A 119 -15.55 25.74 8.98
C LYS A 119 -14.29 26.49 8.55
N ILE A 120 -13.62 26.04 7.49
CA ILE A 120 -12.41 26.70 6.98
C ILE A 120 -12.74 28.12 6.50
N TYR A 121 -13.82 28.28 5.74
CA TYR A 121 -14.20 29.61 5.25
C TYR A 121 -14.70 30.52 6.37
N LEU A 122 -15.47 30.00 7.34
CA LEU A 122 -15.89 30.73 8.52
C LEU A 122 -14.68 31.23 9.33
N ASP A 123 -13.71 30.36 9.62
CA ASP A 123 -12.51 30.68 10.40
C ASP A 123 -11.53 31.62 9.64
N ASN A 124 -11.79 31.89 8.36
CA ASN A 124 -10.97 32.76 7.50
C ASN A 124 -11.80 33.86 6.79
N ASP A 125 -12.92 34.28 7.37
CA ASP A 125 -13.78 35.38 6.92
C ASP A 125 -14.15 35.29 5.43
N PHE A 126 -14.41 34.07 4.94
CA PHE A 126 -14.71 33.77 3.52
C PHE A 126 -13.67 34.30 2.52
N THR A 127 -12.43 34.49 2.97
CA THR A 127 -11.31 34.85 2.12
C THR A 127 -10.95 33.72 1.17
N PRO A 128 -10.74 34.00 -0.15
CA PRO A 128 -10.31 32.97 -1.09
C PRO A 128 -8.99 32.29 -0.69
N MET A 129 -8.93 30.97 -0.85
CA MET A 129 -7.81 30.15 -0.43
C MET A 129 -6.85 29.83 -1.59
N TRP A 130 -7.28 30.01 -2.85
CA TRP A 130 -6.56 29.56 -4.05
C TRP A 130 -6.04 30.73 -4.92
N ASN A 131 -5.34 31.66 -4.30
CA ASN A 131 -4.72 32.82 -5.01
C ASN A 131 -3.43 32.42 -5.75
N ASP A 132 -2.80 31.29 -5.41
CA ASP A 132 -1.60 30.77 -6.09
C ASP A 132 -2.00 29.87 -7.27
N HIS A 133 -1.94 30.42 -8.49
CA HIS A 133 -2.26 29.67 -9.71
C HIS A 133 -1.35 28.44 -9.95
N ALA A 134 -0.11 28.46 -9.43
CA ALA A 134 0.77 27.29 -9.55
C ALA A 134 0.28 26.15 -8.63
N ALA A 135 -0.15 26.49 -7.41
CA ALA A 135 -0.79 25.53 -6.50
C ALA A 135 -2.06 24.94 -7.12
N VAL A 136 -2.92 25.76 -7.72
CA VAL A 136 -4.15 25.31 -8.41
C VAL A 136 -3.82 24.32 -9.52
N ARG A 137 -2.90 24.68 -10.43
CA ARG A 137 -2.52 23.77 -11.54
C ARG A 137 -1.93 22.46 -11.05
N GLN A 138 -1.02 22.52 -10.07
CA GLN A 138 -0.40 21.31 -9.52
C GLN A 138 -1.43 20.42 -8.82
N PHE A 139 -2.33 21.02 -8.03
CA PHE A 139 -3.42 20.26 -7.40
C PHE A 139 -4.33 19.62 -8.44
N LEU A 140 -4.82 20.37 -9.41
CA LEU A 140 -5.72 19.86 -10.45
C LEU A 140 -5.08 18.75 -11.28
N LYS A 141 -3.77 18.83 -11.55
CA LYS A 141 -3.03 17.76 -12.22
C LYS A 141 -3.10 16.45 -11.43
N GLU A 142 -2.79 16.51 -10.15
CA GLU A 142 -2.80 15.33 -9.26
C GLU A 142 -4.22 14.80 -9.03
N TYR A 143 -5.16 15.72 -8.79
CA TYR A 143 -6.55 15.34 -8.54
C TYR A 143 -7.22 14.77 -9.80
N ALA A 144 -6.88 15.25 -10.98
CA ALA A 144 -7.37 14.69 -12.24
C ALA A 144 -6.86 13.27 -12.47
N ALA A 145 -5.59 12.99 -12.19
CA ALA A 145 -5.05 11.63 -12.26
C ALA A 145 -5.72 10.68 -11.26
N PHE A 146 -5.99 11.15 -10.05
CA PHE A 146 -6.76 10.42 -9.04
C PHE A 146 -8.21 10.19 -9.49
N ALA A 147 -8.91 11.22 -9.91
CA ALA A 147 -10.30 11.15 -10.36
C ALA A 147 -10.48 10.21 -11.58
N ALA A 148 -9.52 10.23 -12.51
CA ALA A 148 -9.54 9.36 -13.69
C ALA A 148 -9.27 7.89 -13.38
N SER A 149 -8.69 7.56 -12.22
CA SER A 149 -8.32 6.19 -11.85
C SER A 149 -9.51 5.27 -11.57
N GLY A 150 -10.70 5.81 -11.38
CA GLY A 150 -11.89 5.05 -11.00
C GLY A 150 -11.95 4.67 -9.51
N VAL A 151 -10.98 5.08 -8.69
CA VAL A 151 -10.98 4.85 -7.24
C VAL A 151 -12.16 5.53 -6.55
N SER A 152 -12.49 6.75 -6.97
CA SER A 152 -13.57 7.55 -6.39
C SER A 152 -14.49 8.19 -7.45
N PRO A 153 -15.67 7.63 -7.70
CA PRO A 153 -16.66 8.28 -8.56
C PRO A 153 -17.12 9.64 -8.04
N LYS A 154 -17.15 9.84 -6.71
CA LYS A 154 -17.52 11.13 -6.09
C LYS A 154 -16.47 12.21 -6.40
N SER A 155 -15.19 11.89 -6.27
CA SER A 155 -14.09 12.80 -6.59
C SER A 155 -14.04 13.14 -8.09
N ALA A 156 -14.39 12.18 -8.95
CA ALA A 156 -14.53 12.43 -10.39
C ALA A 156 -15.64 13.44 -10.69
N LYS A 157 -16.79 13.35 -10.01
CA LYS A 157 -17.89 14.31 -10.11
C LYS A 157 -17.47 15.68 -9.58
N ALA A 158 -16.78 15.73 -8.45
CA ALA A 158 -16.28 16.98 -7.86
C ALA A 158 -15.32 17.70 -8.80
N LEU A 159 -14.37 16.98 -9.42
CA LEU A 159 -13.49 17.57 -10.45
C LEU A 159 -14.30 18.15 -11.62
N GLN A 160 -15.33 17.44 -12.12
CA GLN A 160 -16.16 17.94 -13.20
C GLN A 160 -16.92 19.22 -12.82
N GLN A 161 -17.33 19.36 -11.55
CA GLN A 161 -17.94 20.58 -11.02
C GLN A 161 -16.95 21.74 -11.05
N ILE A 162 -15.71 21.55 -10.58
CA ILE A 162 -14.64 22.56 -10.65
C ILE A 162 -14.40 23.04 -12.09
N LEU A 163 -14.30 22.09 -13.03
CA LEU A 163 -14.03 22.38 -14.44
C LEU A 163 -15.16 23.16 -15.15
N ASN A 164 -16.39 23.07 -14.62
CA ASN A 164 -17.56 23.77 -15.16
C ASN A 164 -17.83 25.10 -14.45
N GLN A 165 -17.21 25.35 -13.29
CA GLN A 165 -17.45 26.54 -12.50
C GLN A 165 -16.59 27.71 -13.00
N PRO A 166 -17.17 28.89 -13.28
CA PRO A 166 -16.41 30.11 -13.56
C PRO A 166 -15.51 30.53 -12.38
N GLU A 167 -14.48 31.32 -12.67
CA GLU A 167 -13.62 31.87 -11.62
C GLU A 167 -14.43 32.70 -10.62
N GLY A 168 -14.04 32.64 -9.35
CA GLY A 168 -14.67 33.33 -8.24
C GLY A 168 -14.78 32.43 -6.99
N LEU A 169 -15.45 32.96 -5.95
CA LEU A 169 -15.54 32.31 -4.65
C LEU A 169 -16.17 30.90 -4.73
N ALA A 170 -17.15 30.69 -5.60
CA ALA A 170 -17.76 29.38 -5.78
C ALA A 170 -16.75 28.32 -6.25
N LYS A 171 -15.86 28.67 -7.19
CA LYS A 171 -14.80 27.76 -7.65
C LYS A 171 -13.74 27.55 -6.58
N ASP A 172 -13.40 28.59 -5.84
CA ASP A 172 -12.47 28.53 -4.71
C ASP A 172 -12.95 27.53 -3.64
N ILE A 173 -14.24 27.59 -3.28
CA ILE A 173 -14.88 26.65 -2.36
C ILE A 173 -14.83 25.20 -2.90
N LEU A 174 -15.14 24.99 -4.18
CA LEU A 174 -15.09 23.65 -4.80
C LEU A 174 -13.66 23.09 -4.85
N LEU A 175 -12.67 23.95 -5.10
CA LEU A 175 -11.25 23.57 -5.04
C LEU A 175 -10.86 23.15 -3.62
N THR A 176 -11.27 23.92 -2.61
CA THR A 176 -10.99 23.60 -1.20
C THR A 176 -11.61 22.28 -0.79
N ASP A 177 -12.90 22.08 -1.06
CA ASP A 177 -13.61 20.83 -0.75
C ASP A 177 -12.94 19.60 -1.37
N SER A 178 -12.57 19.71 -2.66
CA SER A 178 -11.87 18.64 -3.37
C SER A 178 -10.43 18.45 -2.90
N PHE A 179 -9.77 19.50 -2.44
CA PHE A 179 -8.43 19.41 -1.89
C PHE A 179 -8.41 18.72 -0.53
N LEU A 180 -9.42 18.93 0.30
CA LEU A 180 -9.59 18.19 1.55
C LEU A 180 -9.75 16.69 1.30
N ASP A 181 -10.56 16.30 0.32
CA ASP A 181 -10.68 14.90 -0.14
C ASP A 181 -9.31 14.35 -0.58
N TYR A 182 -8.56 15.11 -1.38
CA TYR A 182 -7.24 14.71 -1.85
C TYR A 182 -6.21 14.61 -0.72
N LEU A 183 -6.22 15.52 0.25
CA LEU A 183 -5.36 15.44 1.43
C LEU A 183 -5.60 14.18 2.23
N TYR A 184 -6.88 13.85 2.48
CA TYR A 184 -7.25 12.61 3.16
C TYR A 184 -6.79 11.38 2.37
N TYR A 185 -7.07 11.35 1.05
CA TYR A 185 -6.63 10.26 0.18
C TYR A 185 -5.12 10.09 0.22
N ASN A 186 -4.38 11.16 -0.03
CA ASN A 186 -2.92 11.12 -0.13
C ASN A 186 -2.25 10.61 1.16
N LYS A 187 -2.76 11.02 2.33
CA LYS A 187 -2.24 10.58 3.63
C LYS A 187 -2.51 9.12 3.92
N ASN A 188 -3.67 8.60 3.47
CA ASN A 188 -4.20 7.32 3.91
C ASN A 188 -4.10 6.22 2.85
N VAL A 189 -3.85 6.53 1.58
CA VAL A 189 -3.82 5.54 0.48
C VAL A 189 -2.80 4.44 0.73
N TYR A 190 -1.66 4.76 1.29
CA TYR A 190 -0.61 3.79 1.61
C TYR A 190 -1.12 2.66 2.52
N ARG A 191 -1.81 3.01 3.62
CA ARG A 191 -2.36 2.04 4.58
C ARG A 191 -3.57 1.28 4.05
N ASN A 192 -4.30 1.87 3.10
CA ASN A 192 -5.55 1.35 2.56
C ASN A 192 -5.43 0.87 1.11
N ALA A 193 -4.21 0.71 0.59
CA ALA A 193 -3.97 0.41 -0.81
C ALA A 193 -4.73 -0.84 -1.29
N ASN A 194 -4.72 -1.92 -0.53
CA ASN A 194 -5.41 -3.16 -0.87
C ASN A 194 -6.92 -2.98 -1.04
N ASN A 195 -7.53 -2.13 -0.22
CA ASN A 195 -8.95 -1.84 -0.32
C ASN A 195 -9.24 -0.84 -1.44
N TRP A 196 -8.49 0.27 -1.51
CA TRP A 196 -8.85 1.38 -2.39
C TRP A 196 -8.38 1.21 -3.83
N LEU A 197 -7.21 0.58 -4.05
CA LEU A 197 -6.59 0.46 -5.37
C LEU A 197 -6.80 -0.89 -6.05
N TYR A 198 -7.27 -1.89 -5.30
CA TYR A 198 -7.47 -3.26 -5.78
C TYR A 198 -8.90 -3.77 -5.52
N ASN A 199 -9.72 -3.00 -4.80
CA ASN A 199 -11.15 -3.20 -4.63
C ASN A 199 -11.86 -1.84 -4.88
N LEU A 200 -11.98 -1.49 -6.17
CA LEU A 200 -12.50 -0.18 -6.59
C LEU A 200 -13.94 0.03 -6.07
N GLY A 201 -14.24 1.27 -5.67
CA GLY A 201 -15.51 1.65 -5.07
C GLY A 201 -15.54 1.57 -3.53
N SER A 202 -14.49 1.08 -2.89
CA SER A 202 -14.39 1.02 -1.43
C SER A 202 -13.90 2.35 -0.79
N TYR A 203 -13.36 3.26 -1.59
CA TYR A 203 -12.96 4.59 -1.12
C TYR A 203 -14.18 5.49 -0.91
N SER A 204 -14.17 6.26 0.17
CA SER A 204 -15.13 7.35 0.40
C SER A 204 -14.39 8.57 0.94
N PRO A 205 -14.69 9.78 0.45
CA PRO A 205 -14.16 11.02 0.96
C PRO A 205 -14.40 11.18 2.46
N LYS A 206 -13.38 11.65 3.19
CA LYS A 206 -13.44 11.98 4.61
C LYS A 206 -12.57 13.21 4.88
N SER A 207 -12.90 13.92 5.94
CA SER A 207 -12.10 15.06 6.39
C SER A 207 -10.68 14.61 6.78
N PRO A 208 -9.65 15.38 6.37
CA PRO A 208 -8.31 15.24 6.91
C PRO A 208 -8.29 15.55 8.43
N SER A 209 -7.17 15.29 9.09
CA SER A 209 -7.01 15.71 10.48
C SER A 209 -6.96 17.24 10.58
N GLU A 210 -7.36 17.78 11.73
CA GLU A 210 -7.29 19.22 11.99
C GLU A 210 -5.87 19.78 11.81
N GLU A 211 -4.85 19.00 12.21
CA GLU A 211 -3.44 19.34 12.00
C GLU A 211 -3.09 19.51 10.51
N GLN A 212 -3.57 18.61 9.65
CA GLN A 212 -3.34 18.71 8.21
C GLN A 212 -4.04 19.94 7.60
N ILE A 213 -5.27 20.21 8.04
CA ILE A 213 -6.03 21.39 7.61
C ILE A 213 -5.32 22.66 8.07
N ALA A 214 -4.93 22.75 9.34
CA ALA A 214 -4.22 23.89 9.91
C ALA A 214 -2.88 24.14 9.18
N SER A 215 -2.13 23.09 8.88
CA SER A 215 -0.86 23.18 8.14
C SER A 215 -1.07 23.76 6.74
N TRP A 216 -2.13 23.32 6.04
CA TRP A 216 -2.46 23.85 4.72
C TRP A 216 -2.92 25.31 4.80
N VAL A 217 -3.87 25.64 5.68
CA VAL A 217 -4.35 27.03 5.88
C VAL A 217 -3.18 27.98 6.22
N LYS A 218 -2.26 27.53 7.09
CA LYS A 218 -1.04 28.28 7.40
C LYS A 218 -0.19 28.52 6.14
N SER A 219 -0.05 27.51 5.27
CA SER A 219 0.73 27.65 4.03
C SER A 219 0.10 28.66 3.06
N VAL A 220 -1.24 28.72 2.99
CA VAL A 220 -1.98 29.71 2.22
C VAL A 220 -1.70 31.11 2.78
N LYS A 221 -1.86 31.33 4.08
CA LYS A 221 -1.61 32.62 4.75
C LYS A 221 -0.17 33.11 4.58
N ASN A 222 0.80 32.21 4.51
CA ASN A 222 2.21 32.55 4.35
C ASN A 222 2.66 32.62 2.88
N GLY A 223 1.77 32.46 1.90
CA GLY A 223 2.13 32.47 0.47
C GLY A 223 2.97 31.28 0.02
N SER A 224 2.93 30.14 0.73
CA SER A 224 3.70 28.93 0.45
C SER A 224 2.83 27.73 0.01
N SER A 225 1.60 28.00 -0.42
CA SER A 225 0.64 26.95 -0.84
C SER A 225 1.15 26.14 -2.02
N GLY A 226 1.87 26.74 -2.97
CA GLY A 226 2.50 26.04 -4.08
C GLY A 226 3.49 24.97 -3.62
N GLN A 227 4.37 25.31 -2.67
CA GLN A 227 5.32 24.36 -2.09
C GLN A 227 4.61 23.26 -1.29
N PHE A 228 3.55 23.63 -0.54
CA PHE A 228 2.75 22.66 0.20
C PHE A 228 2.15 21.61 -0.74
N VAL A 229 1.51 22.03 -1.82
CA VAL A 229 0.91 21.13 -2.82
C VAL A 229 1.98 20.30 -3.54
N ALA A 230 3.12 20.90 -3.90
CA ALA A 230 4.23 20.19 -4.54
C ALA A 230 4.79 19.07 -3.67
N ASN A 231 4.84 19.25 -2.35
CA ASN A 231 5.31 18.25 -1.42
C ASN A 231 4.37 17.02 -1.28
N LEU A 232 3.12 17.13 -1.75
CA LEU A 232 2.18 16.01 -1.79
C LEU A 232 2.41 15.08 -2.99
N VAL A 233 3.19 15.51 -3.98
CA VAL A 233 3.48 14.71 -5.18
C VAL A 233 4.49 13.62 -4.85
N PRO A 234 4.23 12.36 -5.21
CA PRO A 234 5.20 11.30 -5.00
C PRO A 234 6.54 11.58 -5.71
N ARG A 235 7.64 11.33 -5.02
CA ARG A 235 9.00 11.48 -5.58
C ARG A 235 9.39 10.36 -6.54
N ASN A 236 8.55 9.36 -6.70
CA ASN A 236 8.71 8.24 -7.62
C ASN A 236 8.66 8.75 -9.08
N HIS A 237 9.76 8.67 -9.80
CA HIS A 237 9.85 9.16 -11.18
C HIS A 237 8.92 8.40 -12.15
N ILE A 238 8.74 7.09 -11.95
CA ILE A 238 7.83 6.27 -12.78
C ILE A 238 6.38 6.74 -12.60
N TYR A 239 5.99 7.09 -11.36
CA TYR A 239 4.70 7.73 -11.11
C TYR A 239 4.56 9.04 -11.89
N GLN A 240 5.56 9.90 -11.80
CA GLN A 240 5.54 11.22 -12.45
C GLN A 240 5.45 11.11 -13.97
N GLU A 241 6.25 10.25 -14.60
CA GLU A 241 6.18 9.99 -16.04
C GLU A 241 4.81 9.41 -16.45
N THR A 242 4.27 8.49 -15.63
CA THR A 242 2.97 7.86 -15.88
C THR A 242 1.84 8.88 -15.80
N VAL A 243 1.84 9.76 -14.79
CA VAL A 243 0.87 10.85 -14.68
C VAL A 243 1.03 11.84 -15.85
N GLN A 244 2.26 12.23 -16.18
CA GLN A 244 2.51 13.14 -17.31
C GLN A 244 1.95 12.58 -18.62
N ARG A 245 2.06 11.28 -18.85
CA ARG A 245 1.53 10.62 -20.05
C ARG A 245 0.01 10.75 -20.18
N LEU A 246 -0.74 10.75 -19.07
CA LEU A 246 -2.20 10.92 -19.10
C LEU A 246 -2.60 12.24 -19.80
N PHE A 247 -1.82 13.30 -19.61
CA PHE A 247 -2.11 14.63 -20.20
C PHE A 247 -1.78 14.72 -21.69
N THR A 248 -1.02 13.78 -22.22
CA THR A 248 -0.79 13.65 -23.68
C THR A 248 -1.79 12.72 -24.37
N MET A 249 -2.58 11.95 -23.58
CA MET A 249 -3.61 11.04 -24.08
C MET A 249 -4.99 11.71 -24.13
N SER A 250 -5.95 11.02 -24.77
CA SER A 250 -7.37 11.40 -24.77
C SER A 250 -8.22 10.16 -24.49
N PRO A 251 -9.15 10.20 -23.52
CA PRO A 251 -9.97 9.04 -23.12
C PRO A 251 -10.87 8.45 -24.20
N GLY A 252 -10.97 9.07 -25.36
CA GLY A 252 -11.81 8.60 -26.48
C GLY A 252 -11.07 8.33 -27.78
N ALA A 253 -9.74 8.53 -27.81
CA ALA A 253 -8.97 8.33 -29.03
C ALA A 253 -8.84 6.82 -29.32
N SER A 254 -9.61 6.34 -30.29
CA SER A 254 -9.38 5.06 -30.95
C SER A 254 -8.11 5.20 -31.77
N THR A 255 -7.06 4.43 -31.44
CA THR A 255 -5.93 4.27 -32.38
C THR A 255 -6.47 3.54 -33.59
N SER A 256 -6.75 4.27 -34.67
CA SER A 256 -7.08 3.67 -35.97
C SER A 256 -5.86 2.91 -36.44
N THR A 257 -5.83 1.60 -36.24
CA THR A 257 -4.94 0.71 -36.98
C THR A 257 -5.26 0.84 -38.45
N LYS A 258 -4.35 1.43 -39.25
CA LYS A 258 -4.40 1.32 -40.70
C LYS A 258 -4.45 -0.17 -41.03
N LYS A 259 -5.57 -0.62 -41.62
CA LYS A 259 -5.72 -1.96 -42.16
C LYS A 259 -4.59 -2.20 -43.16
N ALA A 260 -3.63 -3.02 -42.78
CA ALA A 260 -2.64 -3.54 -43.72
C ALA A 260 -3.38 -4.49 -44.67
N THR A 261 -3.35 -4.17 -45.93
CA THR A 261 -3.84 -4.99 -47.05
C THR A 261 -3.16 -6.35 -47.03
N LYS A 262 -3.97 -7.41 -47.13
CA LYS A 262 -3.56 -8.80 -47.23
C LYS A 262 -2.60 -9.01 -48.39
N GLY A 263 -1.29 -9.15 -48.09
CA GLY A 263 -0.35 -9.81 -48.97
C GLY A 263 0.00 -11.18 -48.41
N LYS A 264 -0.30 -12.25 -49.14
CA LYS A 264 0.09 -13.62 -48.80
C LYS A 264 1.62 -13.76 -48.92
N SER A 265 2.31 -13.97 -47.79
CA SER A 265 3.64 -14.62 -47.81
C SER A 265 3.76 -15.48 -46.55
N LYS A 266 4.03 -16.77 -46.79
CA LYS A 266 4.41 -17.73 -45.74
C LYS A 266 5.89 -17.48 -45.42
N ASN A 267 6.21 -17.11 -44.18
CA ASN A 267 7.41 -17.56 -43.47
C ASN A 267 7.38 -17.11 -42.03
N VAL A 268 7.62 -18.07 -41.19
CA VAL A 268 8.08 -18.13 -39.79
C VAL A 268 8.15 -16.79 -39.02
N ALA A 269 7.24 -16.62 -38.11
CA ALA A 269 7.16 -15.48 -37.17
C ALA A 269 8.04 -15.73 -35.97
N THR A 270 9.09 -14.94 -35.82
CA THR A 270 9.68 -14.55 -34.52
C THR A 270 8.84 -13.40 -34.01
N THR A 271 7.95 -13.66 -33.10
CA THR A 271 7.16 -12.62 -32.41
C THR A 271 8.04 -11.94 -31.37
N SER A 272 8.55 -10.76 -31.73
CA SER A 272 8.94 -9.74 -30.76
C SER A 272 7.68 -9.30 -29.98
N ALA A 273 7.80 -9.18 -28.65
CA ALA A 273 6.72 -8.80 -27.73
C ALA A 273 6.44 -7.28 -27.80
N ASP A 274 6.24 -6.76 -29.01
CA ASP A 274 5.84 -5.37 -29.24
C ASP A 274 4.43 -5.36 -29.87
N GLU A 275 3.57 -4.55 -29.25
CA GLU A 275 2.22 -4.18 -29.70
C GLU A 275 1.08 -5.19 -29.47
N VAL A 276 0.61 -5.26 -28.22
CA VAL A 276 -0.83 -5.42 -27.99
C VAL A 276 -1.44 -4.01 -27.92
N ALA A 277 -1.92 -3.50 -29.02
CA ALA A 277 -2.68 -2.26 -29.12
C ALA A 277 -4.01 -2.44 -28.37
N THR A 278 -4.05 -2.09 -27.09
CA THR A 278 -5.29 -1.96 -26.33
C THR A 278 -6.06 -0.74 -26.83
N THR A 279 -7.36 -0.89 -27.06
CA THR A 279 -8.27 0.17 -27.52
C THR A 279 -8.16 1.41 -26.62
N GLY A 280 -7.98 2.60 -27.19
CA GLY A 280 -7.51 3.83 -26.54
C GLY A 280 -8.20 4.26 -25.23
N SER A 281 -9.50 4.03 -25.05
CA SER A 281 -10.22 4.41 -23.83
C SER A 281 -9.87 3.50 -22.64
N SER A 282 -9.80 2.19 -22.85
CA SER A 282 -9.46 1.24 -21.78
C SER A 282 -8.02 1.43 -21.28
N SER A 283 -7.08 1.75 -22.16
CA SER A 283 -5.68 1.97 -21.80
C SER A 283 -5.47 3.24 -20.96
N PHE A 284 -6.24 4.30 -21.21
CA PHE A 284 -6.19 5.53 -20.43
C PHE A 284 -6.58 5.30 -18.96
N TYR A 285 -7.74 4.70 -18.71
CA TYR A 285 -8.20 4.44 -17.34
C TYR A 285 -7.32 3.41 -16.61
N LYS A 286 -6.82 2.42 -17.35
CA LYS A 286 -5.85 1.47 -16.82
C LYS A 286 -4.55 2.18 -16.39
N LEU A 287 -4.05 3.10 -17.20
CA LEU A 287 -2.85 3.87 -16.88
C LEU A 287 -3.08 4.77 -15.66
N ALA A 288 -4.24 5.43 -15.57
CA ALA A 288 -4.61 6.28 -14.44
C ALA A 288 -4.69 5.49 -13.12
N LEU A 289 -5.31 4.31 -13.13
CA LEU A 289 -5.35 3.44 -11.95
C LEU A 289 -3.95 2.98 -11.54
N ASN A 290 -3.15 2.55 -12.51
CA ASN A 290 -1.79 2.08 -12.22
C ASN A 290 -0.87 3.22 -11.76
N ALA A 291 -1.11 4.47 -12.17
CA ALA A 291 -0.44 5.63 -11.57
C ALA A 291 -0.74 5.71 -10.06
N GLN A 292 -1.99 5.52 -9.63
CA GLN A 292 -2.30 5.52 -8.20
C GLN A 292 -1.67 4.32 -7.46
N ARG A 293 -1.53 3.17 -8.11
CA ARG A 293 -0.78 2.02 -7.56
C ARG A 293 0.72 2.29 -7.43
N LEU A 294 1.31 3.07 -8.34
CA LEU A 294 2.69 3.52 -8.25
C LEU A 294 2.90 4.58 -7.16
N ARG A 295 1.88 5.38 -6.84
CA ARG A 295 1.92 6.42 -5.81
C ARG A 295 2.38 5.91 -4.46
N ILE A 296 2.04 4.66 -4.11
CA ILE A 296 2.39 4.05 -2.82
C ILE A 296 3.86 3.62 -2.72
N ILE A 297 4.61 3.66 -3.81
CA ILE A 297 6.04 3.35 -3.83
C ILE A 297 6.81 4.67 -3.72
N PRO A 298 7.52 4.93 -2.62
CA PRO A 298 8.11 6.25 -2.37
C PRO A 298 9.24 6.58 -3.37
N SER A 299 10.10 5.62 -3.65
CA SER A 299 11.17 5.74 -4.65
C SER A 299 11.71 4.35 -5.01
N PHE A 300 12.41 4.25 -6.15
CA PHE A 300 13.12 3.04 -6.55
C PHE A 300 14.62 3.15 -6.23
N ASN A 301 15.00 3.62 -5.04
CA ASN A 301 16.39 3.81 -4.67
C ASN A 301 16.95 2.64 -3.84
N ASN A 302 16.23 2.23 -2.80
CA ASN A 302 16.69 1.18 -1.90
C ASN A 302 15.57 0.18 -1.65
N GLY A 303 15.91 -1.11 -1.68
CA GLY A 303 15.00 -2.19 -1.35
C GLY A 303 14.80 -3.23 -2.44
N ILE A 304 13.93 -4.16 -2.15
CA ILE A 304 13.53 -5.26 -3.04
C ILE A 304 12.16 -4.93 -3.62
N PHE A 305 12.08 -4.88 -4.94
CA PHE A 305 10.89 -4.53 -5.70
C PHE A 305 10.44 -5.72 -6.53
N VAL A 306 9.25 -6.25 -6.26
CA VAL A 306 8.63 -7.33 -7.04
C VAL A 306 7.33 -6.80 -7.64
N ASN A 307 7.34 -6.48 -8.93
CA ASN A 307 6.10 -6.26 -9.65
C ASN A 307 5.51 -7.64 -9.99
N ILE A 308 4.47 -8.03 -9.28
CA ILE A 308 3.88 -9.38 -9.34
C ILE A 308 3.59 -9.82 -10.79
N PRO A 309 2.89 -9.05 -11.64
CA PRO A 309 2.61 -9.45 -13.02
C PRO A 309 3.85 -9.48 -13.94
N SER A 310 4.96 -8.89 -13.55
CA SER A 310 6.21 -8.96 -14.34
C SER A 310 7.01 -10.24 -14.12
N TYR A 311 6.75 -10.94 -13.02
CA TYR A 311 7.55 -12.08 -12.57
C TYR A 311 9.04 -11.74 -12.42
N GLN A 312 9.34 -10.48 -12.02
CA GLN A 312 10.70 -9.99 -11.82
C GLN A 312 10.86 -9.40 -10.42
N LEU A 313 12.04 -9.60 -9.88
CA LEU A 313 12.55 -8.99 -8.66
C LEU A 313 13.73 -8.09 -9.05
N TYR A 314 13.72 -6.87 -8.53
CA TYR A 314 14.85 -5.95 -8.59
C TYR A 314 15.27 -5.61 -7.15
N TYR A 315 16.56 -5.76 -6.88
CA TYR A 315 17.15 -5.29 -5.64
C TYR A 315 18.02 -4.08 -5.94
N LEU A 316 17.63 -2.95 -5.39
CA LEU A 316 18.28 -1.67 -5.61
C LEU A 316 18.98 -1.20 -4.34
N ARG A 317 20.15 -0.61 -4.50
CA ARG A 317 20.96 0.03 -3.47
C ARG A 317 21.46 1.37 -4.00
N ASP A 318 21.13 2.46 -3.30
CA ASP A 318 21.50 3.83 -3.68
C ASP A 318 21.20 4.15 -5.15
N GLY A 319 20.04 3.74 -5.60
CA GLY A 319 19.60 3.87 -6.99
C GLY A 319 20.29 2.93 -7.98
N GLN A 320 21.22 2.10 -7.55
CA GLN A 320 21.94 1.15 -8.41
C GLN A 320 21.33 -0.26 -8.33
N LEU A 321 21.30 -0.95 -9.46
CA LEU A 321 20.79 -2.32 -9.53
C LEU A 321 21.82 -3.30 -8.95
N ALA A 322 21.58 -3.78 -7.73
CA ALA A 322 22.43 -4.79 -7.07
C ALA A 322 22.11 -6.21 -7.55
N LEU A 323 20.83 -6.51 -7.81
CA LEU A 323 20.41 -7.82 -8.32
C LEU A 323 19.10 -7.71 -9.12
N GLN A 324 19.04 -8.44 -10.24
CA GLN A 324 17.81 -8.75 -10.96
C GLN A 324 17.59 -10.26 -11.00
N SER A 325 16.38 -10.70 -10.66
CA SER A 325 16.03 -12.12 -10.66
C SER A 325 14.63 -12.37 -11.19
N LYS A 326 14.45 -13.49 -11.90
CA LYS A 326 13.11 -14.03 -12.15
C LYS A 326 12.50 -14.49 -10.83
N VAL A 327 11.17 -14.37 -10.73
CA VAL A 327 10.42 -14.91 -9.60
C VAL A 327 9.23 -15.74 -10.07
N ILE A 328 8.77 -16.61 -9.17
CA ILE A 328 7.48 -17.32 -9.26
C ILE A 328 6.60 -16.74 -8.17
N VAL A 329 5.40 -16.33 -8.54
CA VAL A 329 4.39 -15.74 -7.63
C VAL A 329 3.20 -16.68 -7.45
N GLY A 330 2.27 -16.33 -6.59
CA GLY A 330 1.06 -17.10 -6.33
C GLY A 330 0.17 -17.27 -7.55
N ARG A 331 -0.54 -18.41 -7.60
CA ARG A 331 -1.62 -18.64 -8.57
C ARG A 331 -2.79 -17.68 -8.33
N GLU A 332 -3.69 -17.57 -9.30
CA GLU A 332 -4.89 -16.72 -9.18
C GLU A 332 -5.78 -17.07 -7.98
N ASP A 333 -5.91 -18.36 -7.65
CA ASP A 333 -6.66 -18.86 -6.48
C ASP A 333 -5.92 -18.74 -5.14
N ARG A 334 -4.60 -18.46 -5.17
CA ARG A 334 -3.72 -18.28 -4.01
C ARG A 334 -2.71 -17.17 -4.29
N ARG A 335 -3.22 -15.95 -4.45
CA ARG A 335 -2.46 -14.81 -4.92
C ARG A 335 -1.31 -14.44 -3.98
N THR A 336 -0.20 -13.98 -4.55
CA THR A 336 0.74 -13.17 -3.78
C THR A 336 0.06 -11.85 -3.46
N PRO A 337 -0.08 -11.46 -2.18
CA PRO A 337 -0.73 -10.20 -1.83
C PRO A 337 0.14 -9.01 -2.22
N VAL A 338 -0.51 -7.91 -2.54
CA VAL A 338 0.17 -6.61 -2.55
C VAL A 338 0.49 -6.25 -1.12
N MET A 339 1.76 -6.07 -0.81
CA MET A 339 2.20 -5.80 0.54
C MET A 339 3.52 -5.05 0.60
N TYR A 340 3.71 -4.44 1.74
CA TYR A 340 4.83 -3.63 2.10
C TYR A 340 5.45 -4.14 3.38
N SER A 341 6.73 -4.46 3.34
CA SER A 341 7.44 -4.98 4.49
C SER A 341 8.92 -4.62 4.43
N LYS A 342 9.72 -5.20 5.29
CA LYS A 342 11.18 -5.16 5.22
C LYS A 342 11.75 -6.52 5.60
N LEU A 343 12.95 -6.84 5.11
CA LEU A 343 13.62 -8.06 5.52
C LEU A 343 13.98 -7.98 7.00
N SER A 344 13.74 -9.08 7.72
CA SER A 344 14.15 -9.23 9.13
C SER A 344 15.36 -10.13 9.27
N ASN A 345 15.36 -11.26 8.59
CA ASN A 345 16.46 -12.23 8.65
C ASN A 345 16.51 -13.13 7.42
N VAL A 346 17.68 -13.66 7.16
CA VAL A 346 17.92 -14.75 6.20
C VAL A 346 18.10 -16.05 6.97
N VAL A 347 17.38 -17.10 6.56
CA VAL A 347 17.58 -18.45 7.10
C VAL A 347 18.28 -19.30 6.04
N VAL A 348 19.44 -19.80 6.39
CA VAL A 348 20.21 -20.77 5.61
C VAL A 348 19.80 -22.16 6.04
N ASN A 349 19.61 -23.08 5.09
CA ASN A 349 19.06 -24.42 5.31
C ASN A 349 17.72 -24.37 6.09
N PRO A 350 16.67 -23.72 5.56
CA PRO A 350 15.41 -23.58 6.25
C PRO A 350 14.62 -24.91 6.27
N PRO A 351 14.09 -25.35 7.41
CA PRO A 351 13.04 -26.34 7.42
C PRO A 351 11.73 -25.68 6.98
N TRP A 352 10.84 -26.42 6.34
CA TRP A 352 9.55 -25.91 5.95
C TRP A 352 8.45 -26.43 6.87
N ASN A 353 7.89 -25.55 7.69
CA ASN A 353 6.66 -25.83 8.41
C ASN A 353 5.49 -25.60 7.45
N VAL A 354 4.75 -26.66 7.16
CA VAL A 354 3.66 -26.60 6.18
C VAL A 354 2.50 -25.76 6.73
N PRO A 355 2.11 -24.68 6.05
CA PRO A 355 0.94 -23.89 6.47
C PRO A 355 -0.34 -24.73 6.44
N THR A 356 -1.27 -24.47 7.37
CA THR A 356 -2.53 -25.22 7.48
C THR A 356 -3.32 -25.28 6.17
N SER A 357 -3.36 -24.18 5.43
CA SER A 357 -4.06 -24.13 4.14
C SER A 357 -3.46 -25.04 3.07
N ILE A 358 -2.13 -25.23 3.07
CA ILE A 358 -1.43 -26.17 2.18
C ILE A 358 -1.57 -27.59 2.71
N LEU A 359 -1.47 -27.75 4.02
CA LEU A 359 -1.65 -29.04 4.68
C LEU A 359 -3.01 -29.65 4.31
N THR A 360 -4.09 -28.92 4.54
CA THR A 360 -5.45 -29.41 4.31
C THR A 360 -5.78 -29.59 2.83
N LYS A 361 -5.41 -28.63 1.98
CA LYS A 361 -5.80 -28.62 0.57
C LYS A 361 -4.90 -29.44 -0.34
N ASP A 362 -3.61 -29.56 -0.02
CA ASP A 362 -2.63 -30.15 -0.94
C ASP A 362 -1.96 -31.42 -0.39
N ILE A 363 -1.67 -31.48 0.91
CA ILE A 363 -0.89 -32.58 1.50
C ILE A 363 -1.80 -33.72 2.00
N VAL A 364 -2.83 -33.41 2.76
CA VAL A 364 -3.77 -34.41 3.29
C VAL A 364 -4.38 -35.28 2.19
N PRO A 365 -4.88 -34.73 1.05
CA PRO A 365 -5.39 -35.56 -0.04
C PRO A 365 -4.33 -36.52 -0.65
N LYS A 366 -3.05 -36.15 -0.62
CA LYS A 366 -1.96 -37.02 -1.07
C LYS A 366 -1.66 -38.10 -0.07
N LEU A 367 -1.59 -37.76 1.23
CA LEU A 367 -1.38 -38.71 2.31
C LEU A 367 -2.53 -39.72 2.42
N ALA A 368 -3.77 -39.30 2.15
CA ALA A 368 -4.93 -40.21 2.11
C ALA A 368 -4.83 -41.27 1.01
N ARG A 369 -4.22 -40.93 -0.13
CA ARG A 369 -3.97 -41.89 -1.23
C ARG A 369 -2.75 -42.78 -0.96
N ASN A 370 -1.69 -42.19 -0.44
CA ASN A 370 -0.43 -42.86 -0.16
C ASN A 370 0.31 -42.20 1.02
N PRO A 371 0.18 -42.73 2.25
CA PRO A 371 0.91 -42.19 3.40
C PRO A 371 2.44 -42.25 3.25
N GLY A 372 2.97 -43.16 2.42
CA GLY A 372 4.40 -43.30 2.15
C GLY A 372 5.03 -42.07 1.44
N ILE A 373 4.21 -41.17 0.89
CA ILE A 373 4.71 -39.91 0.30
C ILE A 373 5.40 -39.01 1.34
N ALA A 374 5.06 -39.20 2.63
CA ALA A 374 5.72 -38.49 3.71
C ALA A 374 7.23 -38.77 3.76
N ASP A 375 7.60 -40.04 3.57
CA ASP A 375 9.01 -40.46 3.58
C ASP A 375 9.74 -39.90 2.35
N SER A 376 9.15 -40.03 1.16
CA SER A 376 9.75 -39.57 -0.10
C SER A 376 9.95 -38.05 -0.17
N LEU A 377 9.13 -37.27 0.55
CA LEU A 377 9.22 -35.83 0.63
C LEU A 377 9.91 -35.32 1.92
N SER A 378 10.51 -36.23 2.70
CA SER A 378 11.18 -35.89 3.96
C SER A 378 10.28 -35.14 4.95
N TYR A 379 8.99 -35.50 5.00
CA TYR A 379 8.03 -34.93 5.93
C TYR A 379 8.10 -35.59 7.29
N GLU A 380 8.17 -34.82 8.35
CA GLU A 380 7.93 -35.24 9.72
C GLU A 380 6.51 -34.87 10.12
N ILE A 381 5.70 -35.86 10.48
CA ILE A 381 4.36 -35.65 11.03
C ILE A 381 4.50 -35.50 12.54
N LEU A 382 3.94 -34.43 13.11
CA LEU A 382 4.01 -34.14 14.53
C LEU A 382 2.59 -34.03 15.10
N ASP A 383 2.35 -34.60 16.25
CA ASP A 383 1.11 -34.42 17.02
C ASP A 383 1.04 -33.04 17.70
N GLY A 384 -0.02 -32.79 18.46
CA GLY A 384 -0.20 -31.53 19.21
C GLY A 384 0.90 -31.28 20.25
N SER A 385 1.49 -32.35 20.80
CA SER A 385 2.60 -32.29 21.77
C SER A 385 3.98 -32.21 21.10
N GLY A 386 4.06 -32.35 19.78
CA GLY A 386 5.32 -32.27 19.03
C GLY A 386 6.03 -33.63 18.87
N ASN A 387 5.40 -34.73 19.27
CA ASN A 387 5.94 -36.06 19.07
C ASN A 387 5.79 -36.49 17.60
N LYS A 388 6.75 -37.28 17.10
CA LYS A 388 6.69 -37.85 15.76
C LYS A 388 5.63 -38.91 15.67
N VAL A 389 4.82 -38.86 14.64
CA VAL A 389 3.75 -39.83 14.34
C VAL A 389 4.09 -40.56 13.06
N ASN A 390 3.91 -41.87 13.04
CA ASN A 390 4.06 -42.65 11.81
C ASN A 390 2.92 -42.30 10.84
N PRO A 391 3.22 -41.75 9.63
CA PRO A 391 2.18 -41.36 8.69
C PRO A 391 1.25 -42.52 8.28
N ARG A 392 1.70 -43.79 8.35
CA ARG A 392 0.91 -44.98 8.01
C ARG A 392 -0.08 -45.37 9.11
N SER A 393 0.11 -44.91 10.36
CA SER A 393 -0.81 -45.17 11.46
C SER A 393 -2.00 -44.20 11.53
N VAL A 394 -2.01 -43.18 10.67
CA VAL A 394 -3.06 -42.15 10.64
C VAL A 394 -4.06 -42.44 9.52
N ASN A 395 -5.34 -42.45 9.84
CA ASN A 395 -6.39 -42.47 8.82
C ASN A 395 -6.57 -41.08 8.21
N TRP A 396 -5.76 -40.78 7.20
CA TRP A 396 -5.78 -39.45 6.53
C TRP A 396 -7.08 -39.15 5.79
N SER A 397 -7.85 -40.19 5.40
CA SER A 397 -9.09 -40.02 4.67
C SER A 397 -10.14 -39.23 5.46
N GLN A 398 -10.13 -39.33 6.79
CA GLN A 398 -11.05 -38.59 7.65
C GLN A 398 -10.78 -37.07 7.66
N TYR A 399 -9.57 -36.66 7.24
CA TYR A 399 -9.17 -35.23 7.21
C TYR A 399 -9.28 -34.60 5.83
N VAL A 400 -9.67 -35.35 4.81
CA VAL A 400 -9.93 -34.79 3.47
C VAL A 400 -11.12 -33.84 3.57
N ASN A 401 -10.92 -32.60 3.13
CA ASN A 401 -11.87 -31.49 3.25
C ASN A 401 -12.14 -31.00 4.69
N ALA A 402 -11.42 -31.48 5.70
CA ALA A 402 -11.52 -30.96 7.06
C ALA A 402 -10.99 -29.52 7.14
N LYS A 403 -11.61 -28.68 7.98
CA LYS A 403 -11.15 -27.30 8.22
C LYS A 403 -9.81 -27.26 8.97
N SER A 404 -9.52 -28.26 9.78
CA SER A 404 -8.29 -28.38 10.56
C SER A 404 -7.86 -29.82 10.66
N VAL A 405 -6.57 -30.01 10.93
CA VAL A 405 -5.93 -31.31 11.11
C VAL A 405 -5.15 -31.26 12.42
N PRO A 406 -5.26 -32.24 13.33
CA PRO A 406 -4.58 -32.20 14.63
C PRO A 406 -3.08 -32.47 14.54
N TYR A 407 -2.54 -32.52 13.34
CA TYR A 407 -1.12 -32.78 13.09
C TYR A 407 -0.46 -31.55 12.46
N ARG A 408 0.82 -31.36 12.75
CA ARG A 408 1.71 -30.42 12.06
C ARG A 408 2.64 -31.21 11.15
N ILE A 409 2.93 -30.69 9.98
CA ILE A 409 3.91 -31.27 9.07
C ILE A 409 5.08 -30.32 8.95
N ARG A 410 6.28 -30.84 9.11
CA ARG A 410 7.54 -30.17 8.88
C ARG A 410 8.36 -30.93 7.86
N GLN A 411 8.82 -30.27 6.81
CA GLN A 411 9.82 -30.82 5.90
C GLN A 411 11.21 -30.45 6.42
N LYS A 412 12.10 -31.41 6.47
CA LYS A 412 13.50 -31.18 6.87
C LYS A 412 14.20 -30.26 5.89
N ALA A 413 15.21 -29.52 6.39
CA ALA A 413 16.11 -28.78 5.53
C ALA A 413 16.88 -29.71 4.58
N GLY A 414 17.05 -29.31 3.34
CA GLY A 414 17.74 -30.09 2.32
C GLY A 414 17.58 -29.46 0.94
N GLU A 415 18.30 -29.98 -0.04
CA GLU A 415 18.24 -29.49 -1.42
C GLU A 415 16.85 -29.69 -2.04
N ASP A 416 16.16 -30.77 -1.66
CA ASP A 416 14.81 -31.10 -2.12
C ASP A 416 13.69 -30.45 -1.28
N SER A 417 14.06 -29.65 -0.28
CA SER A 417 13.07 -28.92 0.53
C SER A 417 12.31 -27.92 -0.34
N ALA A 418 11.01 -27.78 -0.11
CA ALA A 418 10.17 -26.82 -0.81
C ALA A 418 10.69 -25.37 -0.72
N LEU A 419 11.46 -25.06 0.33
CA LEU A 419 12.07 -23.73 0.52
C LEU A 419 13.50 -23.65 -0.05
N GLY A 420 14.04 -24.73 -0.61
CA GLY A 420 15.42 -24.77 -1.09
C GLY A 420 16.44 -24.46 0.02
N ARG A 421 17.48 -23.74 -0.34
CA ARG A 421 18.63 -23.44 0.54
C ARG A 421 18.47 -22.18 1.38
N TYR A 422 17.57 -21.28 0.99
CA TYR A 422 17.43 -19.94 1.60
C TYR A 422 15.97 -19.53 1.77
N LYS A 423 15.70 -18.90 2.90
CA LYS A 423 14.43 -18.22 3.19
C LYS A 423 14.73 -16.81 3.68
N PHE A 424 14.03 -15.83 3.14
CA PHE A 424 14.14 -14.42 3.49
C PHE A 424 12.85 -14.02 4.19
N ASN A 425 12.93 -13.86 5.50
CA ASN A 425 11.77 -13.52 6.32
C ASN A 425 11.49 -12.02 6.26
N MET A 426 10.21 -11.70 6.25
CA MET A 426 9.69 -10.34 6.37
C MET A 426 8.41 -10.38 7.22
N PRO A 427 8.23 -9.47 8.19
CA PRO A 427 7.02 -9.40 9.00
C PRO A 427 5.78 -9.20 8.11
N SER A 428 4.76 -10.01 8.30
CA SER A 428 3.55 -9.98 7.49
C SER A 428 2.43 -10.74 8.20
N SER A 429 1.21 -10.18 8.18
CA SER A 429 0.00 -10.88 8.63
C SER A 429 -0.35 -12.07 7.75
N ASP A 430 0.08 -12.06 6.49
CA ASP A 430 -0.23 -13.09 5.49
C ASP A 430 0.78 -14.25 5.47
N ALA A 431 1.78 -14.24 6.36
CA ALA A 431 2.86 -15.22 6.43
C ALA A 431 3.60 -15.41 5.08
N ILE A 432 3.76 -14.32 4.31
CA ILE A 432 4.45 -14.29 3.03
C ILE A 432 5.94 -14.04 3.25
N TYR A 433 6.77 -14.73 2.47
CA TYR A 433 8.22 -14.56 2.47
C TYR A 433 8.80 -14.83 1.08
N LEU A 434 10.05 -14.42 0.87
CA LEU A 434 10.83 -14.80 -0.30
C LEU A 434 11.60 -16.09 0.02
N HIS A 435 11.78 -16.99 -0.94
CA HIS A 435 12.54 -18.22 -0.70
C HIS A 435 13.11 -18.81 -1.99
N ASP A 436 14.03 -19.73 -1.81
CA ASP A 436 14.57 -20.60 -2.84
C ASP A 436 13.58 -21.73 -3.21
N THR A 437 13.93 -22.55 -4.18
CA THR A 437 13.15 -23.73 -4.59
C THR A 437 14.05 -24.75 -5.29
N PRO A 438 13.83 -26.05 -5.09
CA PRO A 438 14.55 -27.08 -5.84
C PRO A 438 14.14 -27.11 -7.33
N ASN A 439 12.96 -26.59 -7.65
CA ASN A 439 12.38 -26.65 -9.00
C ASN A 439 12.78 -25.46 -9.87
N HIS A 440 14.08 -25.26 -10.07
CA HIS A 440 14.62 -24.15 -10.87
C HIS A 440 14.17 -24.16 -12.34
N GLY A 441 13.86 -25.32 -12.91
CA GLY A 441 13.33 -25.44 -14.27
C GLY A 441 12.02 -24.66 -14.50
N LEU A 442 11.24 -24.40 -13.45
CA LEU A 442 10.02 -23.62 -13.57
C LEU A 442 10.26 -22.14 -13.91
N PHE A 443 11.43 -21.59 -13.67
CA PHE A 443 11.78 -20.23 -14.04
C PHE A 443 11.96 -20.02 -15.54
N SER A 444 12.03 -21.10 -16.33
CA SER A 444 12.04 -21.02 -17.81
C SER A 444 10.66 -20.75 -18.40
N ARG A 445 9.59 -20.97 -17.63
CA ARG A 445 8.21 -20.75 -18.07
C ARG A 445 7.91 -19.25 -18.26
N THR A 446 7.09 -18.96 -19.25
CA THR A 446 6.59 -17.58 -19.49
C THR A 446 5.60 -17.20 -18.38
N ASP A 447 4.61 -18.06 -18.11
CA ASP A 447 3.70 -17.90 -16.98
C ASP A 447 4.32 -18.53 -15.71
N ARG A 448 4.50 -17.70 -14.71
CA ARG A 448 5.11 -18.08 -13.43
C ARG A 448 4.21 -17.79 -12.22
N ALA A 449 2.90 -17.72 -12.42
CA ALA A 449 1.90 -17.70 -11.34
C ALA A 449 1.64 -19.13 -10.83
N LEU A 450 2.57 -19.71 -10.07
CA LEU A 450 2.61 -21.15 -9.76
C LEU A 450 2.68 -21.48 -8.26
N SER A 451 2.98 -20.51 -7.38
CA SER A 451 3.12 -20.75 -5.94
C SER A 451 1.77 -20.71 -5.20
N SER A 452 1.82 -20.95 -3.91
CA SER A 452 0.67 -20.79 -3.00
C SER A 452 0.68 -19.45 -2.25
N GLY A 453 1.31 -18.41 -2.82
CA GLY A 453 1.35 -17.04 -2.31
C GLY A 453 2.76 -16.51 -2.06
N CYS A 454 3.68 -17.30 -1.53
CA CYS A 454 5.08 -16.91 -1.35
C CYS A 454 5.80 -16.68 -2.69
N VAL A 455 6.87 -15.90 -2.67
CA VAL A 455 7.65 -15.55 -3.85
C VAL A 455 8.91 -16.40 -3.91
N ARG A 456 9.01 -17.27 -4.94
CA ARG A 456 10.24 -18.04 -5.20
C ARG A 456 11.20 -17.20 -6.02
N VAL A 457 12.48 -17.20 -5.63
CA VAL A 457 13.53 -16.38 -6.24
C VAL A 457 14.53 -17.28 -6.98
N ASN A 458 14.72 -17.04 -8.27
CA ASN A 458 15.65 -17.85 -9.09
C ASN A 458 17.11 -17.65 -8.65
N LYS A 459 17.52 -16.41 -8.38
CA LYS A 459 18.87 -16.07 -7.91
C LYS A 459 18.89 -15.91 -6.38
N SER A 460 18.32 -16.86 -5.68
CA SER A 460 18.23 -16.88 -4.22
C SER A 460 19.60 -16.91 -3.55
N SER A 461 20.56 -17.64 -4.12
CA SER A 461 21.94 -17.72 -3.60
C SER A 461 22.68 -16.38 -3.71
N GLU A 462 22.52 -15.67 -4.83
CA GLU A 462 23.11 -14.35 -5.04
C GLU A 462 22.46 -13.31 -4.10
N LEU A 463 21.15 -13.34 -3.94
CA LEU A 463 20.45 -12.48 -2.98
C LEU A 463 20.94 -12.74 -1.55
N ALA A 464 21.04 -14.01 -1.16
CA ALA A 464 21.55 -14.40 0.15
C ALA A 464 23.00 -13.94 0.35
N SER A 465 23.86 -14.09 -0.68
CA SER A 465 25.27 -13.66 -0.59
C SER A 465 25.41 -12.16 -0.38
N ILE A 466 24.59 -11.33 -1.02
CA ILE A 466 24.59 -9.89 -0.80
C ILE A 466 24.19 -9.58 0.66
N LEU A 467 23.05 -10.09 1.10
CA LEU A 467 22.49 -9.81 2.42
C LEU A 467 23.34 -10.36 3.57
N LEU A 468 23.91 -11.56 3.42
CA LEU A 468 24.77 -12.17 4.43
C LEU A 468 26.12 -11.44 4.53
N ARG A 469 26.66 -10.94 3.41
CA ARG A 469 27.86 -10.11 3.41
C ARG A 469 27.61 -8.78 4.13
N GLU A 470 26.49 -8.13 3.90
CA GLU A 470 26.07 -6.93 4.65
C GLU A 470 25.93 -7.22 6.16
N ALA A 471 25.56 -8.45 6.52
CA ALA A 471 25.52 -8.91 7.90
C ALA A 471 26.89 -9.38 8.46
N GLY A 472 28.00 -9.16 7.72
CA GLY A 472 29.36 -9.47 8.14
C GLY A 472 29.80 -10.91 7.90
N TRP A 473 29.12 -11.67 7.04
CA TRP A 473 29.56 -13.03 6.70
C TRP A 473 30.55 -13.04 5.52
N SER A 474 31.60 -13.83 5.65
CA SER A 474 32.46 -14.15 4.51
C SER A 474 31.82 -15.21 3.59
N ALA A 475 32.33 -15.33 2.38
CA ALA A 475 31.88 -16.36 1.43
C ALA A 475 32.15 -17.78 1.96
N GLU A 476 33.29 -17.99 2.63
CA GLU A 476 33.69 -19.26 3.23
C GLU A 476 32.72 -19.65 4.35
N LYS A 477 32.35 -18.70 5.22
CA LYS A 477 31.36 -18.91 6.26
C LYS A 477 30.00 -19.30 5.68
N GLN A 478 29.57 -18.62 4.63
CA GLN A 478 28.31 -18.94 3.95
C GLN A 478 28.33 -20.37 3.40
N GLN A 479 29.41 -20.76 2.71
CA GLN A 479 29.57 -22.10 2.16
C GLN A 479 29.63 -23.18 3.25
N SER A 480 30.39 -22.94 4.33
CA SER A 480 30.52 -23.85 5.46
C SER A 480 29.16 -24.12 6.13
N VAL A 481 28.38 -23.06 6.39
CA VAL A 481 27.04 -23.19 6.99
C VAL A 481 26.10 -23.92 6.04
N LEU A 482 26.15 -23.62 4.74
CA LEU A 482 25.33 -24.30 3.74
C LEU A 482 25.65 -25.81 3.68
N ALA A 483 26.93 -26.16 3.63
CA ALA A 483 27.39 -27.55 3.60
C ALA A 483 27.07 -28.31 4.89
N SER A 484 27.01 -27.66 6.03
CA SER A 484 26.67 -28.27 7.32
C SER A 484 25.23 -28.79 7.40
N LYS A 485 24.34 -28.37 6.48
CA LYS A 485 22.90 -28.63 6.48
C LYS A 485 22.17 -28.22 7.77
N LYS A 486 22.86 -27.51 8.68
CA LYS A 486 22.27 -26.97 9.91
C LYS A 486 21.50 -25.69 9.61
N THR A 487 20.26 -25.63 10.07
CA THR A 487 19.45 -24.41 9.99
C THR A 487 20.11 -23.27 10.76
N THR A 488 20.40 -22.17 10.08
CA THR A 488 21.03 -20.99 10.69
C THR A 488 20.28 -19.74 10.28
N SER A 489 19.85 -18.94 11.26
CA SER A 489 19.17 -17.66 11.05
C SER A 489 20.13 -16.50 11.29
N VAL A 490 20.10 -15.52 10.39
CA VAL A 490 20.97 -14.33 10.44
C VAL A 490 20.11 -13.09 10.33
N ASN A 491 20.12 -12.25 11.35
CA ASN A 491 19.38 -10.99 11.35
C ASN A 491 20.00 -10.01 10.35
N ILE A 492 19.16 -9.36 9.57
CA ILE A 492 19.53 -8.31 8.63
C ILE A 492 19.33 -6.97 9.33
N ARG A 493 20.43 -6.21 9.48
CA ARG A 493 20.42 -4.91 10.17
C ARG A 493 20.04 -3.76 9.25
N SER A 494 20.26 -3.91 7.96
CA SER A 494 20.05 -2.86 7.00
C SER A 494 18.57 -2.61 6.75
N ASP A 495 18.26 -1.38 6.40
CA ASP A 495 16.95 -0.99 5.96
C ASP A 495 16.71 -1.54 4.56
N ASN A 496 16.15 -2.74 4.50
CA ASN A 496 15.80 -3.45 3.27
C ASN A 496 14.27 -3.52 3.12
N PRO A 497 13.62 -2.45 2.66
CA PRO A 497 12.19 -2.50 2.37
C PRO A 497 11.92 -3.50 1.25
N VAL A 498 10.78 -4.18 1.34
CA VAL A 498 10.30 -5.14 0.34
C VAL A 498 8.94 -4.69 -0.13
N TYR A 499 8.83 -4.45 -1.43
CA TYR A 499 7.61 -4.03 -2.11
C TYR A 499 7.13 -5.15 -3.01
N LEU A 500 6.05 -5.82 -2.61
CA LEU A 500 5.29 -6.70 -3.50
C LEU A 500 4.13 -5.87 -4.04
N TYR A 501 4.21 -5.42 -5.28
CA TYR A 501 3.23 -4.52 -5.87
C TYR A 501 2.66 -5.08 -7.17
N TYR A 502 1.54 -4.52 -7.62
CA TYR A 502 0.84 -5.00 -8.79
C TYR A 502 0.52 -3.84 -9.72
N VAL A 503 1.34 -3.67 -10.74
CA VAL A 503 1.21 -2.62 -11.77
C VAL A 503 1.30 -3.27 -13.13
N THR A 504 0.28 -3.06 -13.95
CA THR A 504 0.12 -3.69 -15.26
C THR A 504 0.29 -2.70 -16.41
N SER A 505 0.39 -1.39 -16.13
CA SER A 505 0.68 -0.38 -17.13
C SER A 505 1.35 0.83 -16.48
N TRP A 506 2.46 1.29 -17.04
CA TRP A 506 3.22 2.45 -16.56
C TRP A 506 4.04 3.09 -17.68
N VAL A 507 4.59 4.24 -17.41
CA VAL A 507 5.54 4.91 -18.32
C VAL A 507 6.90 4.99 -17.66
N GLU A 508 7.91 4.64 -18.42
CA GLU A 508 9.30 4.72 -18.01
C GLU A 508 10.18 5.01 -19.21
N GLY A 509 11.05 6.01 -19.10
CA GLY A 509 11.87 6.48 -20.22
C GLY A 509 11.03 6.93 -21.40
N GLY A 510 9.86 7.53 -21.16
CA GLY A 510 8.91 7.99 -22.17
C GLY A 510 8.11 6.89 -22.89
N LYS A 511 8.36 5.61 -22.59
CA LYS A 511 7.68 4.45 -23.22
C LYS A 511 6.57 3.92 -22.31
N VAL A 512 5.45 3.54 -22.90
CA VAL A 512 4.36 2.84 -22.21
C VAL A 512 4.70 1.35 -22.12
N HIS A 513 4.75 0.85 -20.90
CA HIS A 513 4.89 -0.57 -20.60
C HIS A 513 3.54 -1.16 -20.24
N THR A 514 3.28 -2.40 -20.68
CA THR A 514 2.04 -3.10 -20.38
C THR A 514 2.34 -4.56 -20.09
N LEU A 515 1.67 -5.11 -19.07
CA LEU A 515 1.75 -6.50 -18.64
C LEU A 515 0.37 -7.15 -18.62
N PRO A 516 0.30 -8.49 -18.75
CA PRO A 516 -0.93 -9.23 -18.51
C PRO A 516 -1.47 -9.00 -17.10
N ASP A 517 -2.79 -8.88 -16.99
CA ASP A 517 -3.49 -8.79 -15.69
C ASP A 517 -3.77 -10.19 -15.15
N ILE A 518 -2.72 -10.83 -14.59
CA ILE A 518 -2.73 -12.24 -14.15
C ILE A 518 -3.71 -12.55 -13.01
N TYR A 519 -4.16 -11.52 -12.29
CA TYR A 519 -5.10 -11.64 -11.16
C TYR A 519 -6.44 -10.96 -11.42
N LYS A 520 -6.67 -10.47 -12.63
CA LYS A 520 -7.92 -9.79 -13.04
C LYS A 520 -8.29 -8.59 -12.16
N LEU A 521 -7.26 -7.83 -11.74
CA LEU A 521 -7.44 -6.65 -10.88
C LEU A 521 -7.76 -5.36 -11.65
N ASP A 522 -7.71 -5.40 -12.99
CA ASP A 522 -8.02 -4.28 -13.88
C ASP A 522 -9.34 -4.48 -14.64
N SER A 523 -10.09 -5.55 -14.35
CA SER A 523 -11.22 -5.98 -15.19
C SER A 523 -12.39 -5.00 -15.20
N ASN A 524 -12.58 -4.25 -14.13
CA ASN A 524 -13.76 -3.41 -13.90
C ASN A 524 -13.39 -1.98 -13.53
N ILE A 525 -12.46 -1.36 -14.25
CA ILE A 525 -12.09 0.04 -14.00
C ILE A 525 -13.26 0.93 -14.46
N PRO A 526 -13.90 1.69 -13.55
CA PRO A 526 -14.98 2.57 -13.92
C PRO A 526 -14.51 3.65 -14.90
N LYS A 527 -15.28 3.87 -15.96
CA LYS A 527 -15.06 5.02 -16.85
C LYS A 527 -15.68 6.25 -16.21
N THR A 528 -14.92 7.32 -16.11
CA THR A 528 -15.40 8.59 -15.55
C THR A 528 -15.87 9.51 -16.68
N SER A 529 -16.86 10.36 -16.39
CA SER A 529 -17.41 11.35 -17.34
C SER A 529 -16.61 12.68 -17.36
N ILE A 530 -15.35 12.64 -16.94
CA ILE A 530 -14.51 13.84 -16.85
C ILE A 530 -14.19 14.35 -18.27
N SER A 531 -14.45 15.63 -18.52
CA SER A 531 -14.03 16.31 -19.75
C SER A 531 -12.53 16.52 -19.75
N TRP A 532 -11.77 15.55 -20.30
CA TRP A 532 -10.31 15.58 -20.27
C TRP A 532 -9.69 16.74 -21.04
N ASN A 533 -10.38 17.24 -22.09
CA ASN A 533 -9.94 18.45 -22.78
C ASN A 533 -10.01 19.70 -21.88
N LYS A 534 -11.05 19.82 -21.04
CA LYS A 534 -11.13 20.88 -20.04
C LYS A 534 -10.02 20.74 -18.98
N VAL A 535 -9.72 19.50 -18.55
CA VAL A 535 -8.59 19.26 -17.63
C VAL A 535 -7.30 19.80 -18.24
N LYS A 536 -7.00 19.44 -19.50
CA LYS A 536 -5.78 19.90 -20.19
C LYS A 536 -5.70 21.42 -20.35
N SER A 537 -6.83 22.12 -20.46
CA SER A 537 -6.83 23.59 -20.65
C SER A 537 -6.57 24.38 -19.37
N VAL A 538 -6.67 23.75 -18.19
CA VAL A 538 -6.46 24.40 -16.88
C VAL A 538 -5.16 24.01 -16.19
N ILE A 539 -4.40 23.07 -16.74
CA ILE A 539 -3.10 22.60 -16.26
C ILE A 539 -1.98 23.12 -17.18
#